data_2b4577a0aeb40e611e08f49739ab5bba
#
_entry.id   2b4577a0aeb40e611e08f49739ab5bba
#
_cell.length_a   1.000
_cell.length_b   1.000
_cell.length_c   1.000
_cell.angle_alpha   90.00
_cell.angle_beta   90.00
_cell.angle_gamma   90.00
#
_symmetry.space_group_name_H-M   'P 1'
#
loop_
_entity.id
_entity.type
_entity.pdbx_description
1 polymer ?
#
loop_
_entity_poly.entity_id
_entity_poly.type
_entity_poly.pdbx_seq_one_letter_code
_entity_poly.pdbx_strand_id
1 'polypeptide(L)'
;MRKFFIAILFLAIAVAGNAAETLQSPDSKYNFVFEQKDGRLVYHLDYAGKQVVEEGELGVNIDNHLVESAMGIPVDNSKVWTQGMEVIKVERAAKDEIWNPIYGEYSSIRDHYNEMVIHLMKGGNHDNSGNGYDKRQQYLFDIIVRAYDEGVAIRYHFPEATNGLFMHITDELTSFRLAPGAEAYHFAWAQSHANKVKLLKSEKAWKEEAERPLTLQLANGLYAAIGEAALSDFVRGKLKLKADNELQMSMFQSADIITAYDMPWRFIMVGEKTIDLINNKQMVLNLNAPCQIADAGEWIRPGKAFRVCRLDKKTLYESVDFCVDRGLQYIELDAGWYGPEMKMSSSALKVADNRDFDMAELCAYAKSKGIGVWVYVNQRALYQELDKILPLYEKWGISGIKFGFVQIGSQEWTTWLHNAVRKCADYHIMVDIHDEYRPTGWSRTYP
;
A
#
# COMPACT_ATOMS: atom_id res chain seq x y z
N MET A 1 15.50 -4.43 -31.89
CA MET A 1 14.16 -4.35 -31.27
C MET A 1 13.39 -5.63 -31.57
N ARG A 2 13.44 -6.62 -30.69
CA ARG A 2 12.61 -7.83 -30.78
C ARG A 2 11.40 -7.61 -29.87
N LYS A 3 10.23 -7.44 -30.48
CA LYS A 3 8.95 -7.40 -29.78
C LYS A 3 8.65 -8.82 -29.29
N PHE A 4 8.74 -9.05 -27.99
CA PHE A 4 8.20 -10.26 -27.39
C PHE A 4 6.67 -10.08 -27.28
N PHE A 5 5.94 -10.91 -28.00
CA PHE A 5 4.50 -11.03 -27.83
C PHE A 5 4.24 -11.88 -26.59
N ILE A 6 3.59 -11.32 -25.60
CA ILE A 6 3.08 -12.06 -24.44
C ILE A 6 1.82 -12.78 -24.91
N ALA A 7 1.85 -14.10 -24.94
CA ALA A 7 0.64 -14.90 -25.13
C ALA A 7 -0.05 -15.04 -23.78
N ILE A 8 -1.08 -14.22 -23.51
CA ILE A 8 -1.98 -14.42 -22.38
C ILE A 8 -2.96 -15.51 -22.82
N LEU A 9 -2.83 -16.69 -22.24
CA LEU A 9 -3.76 -17.79 -22.46
C LEU A 9 -4.93 -17.63 -21.48
N PHE A 10 -6.07 -17.11 -21.94
CA PHE A 10 -7.30 -17.10 -21.17
C PHE A 10 -8.01 -18.44 -21.29
N LEU A 11 -8.12 -19.17 -20.21
CA LEU A 11 -8.99 -20.35 -20.12
C LEU A 11 -10.24 -19.96 -19.32
N ALA A 12 -11.34 -19.69 -20.02
CA ALA A 12 -12.64 -19.43 -19.39
C ALA A 12 -13.33 -20.78 -19.12
N ILE A 13 -13.56 -21.12 -17.86
CA ILE A 13 -14.38 -22.24 -17.45
C ILE A 13 -15.65 -21.68 -16.80
N ALA A 14 -16.80 -21.94 -17.40
CA ALA A 14 -18.08 -21.66 -16.76
C ALA A 14 -18.34 -22.74 -15.71
N VAL A 15 -18.42 -22.36 -14.44
CA VAL A 15 -18.75 -23.25 -13.32
C VAL A 15 -20.08 -22.86 -12.73
N ALA A 16 -21.05 -23.74 -12.83
CA ALA A 16 -22.28 -23.66 -12.04
C ALA A 16 -22.11 -24.60 -10.81
N GLY A 17 -22.10 -24.04 -9.62
CA GLY A 17 -22.10 -24.80 -8.37
C GLY A 17 -20.97 -24.43 -7.40
N ASN A 18 -21.18 -24.62 -6.10
CA ASN A 18 -20.27 -24.38 -4.96
C ASN A 18 -18.97 -25.21 -5.01
N ALA A 19 -18.24 -25.21 -6.11
CA ALA A 19 -16.96 -25.89 -6.20
C ALA A 19 -15.84 -25.01 -5.61
N ALA A 20 -14.94 -25.60 -4.86
CA ALA A 20 -13.73 -24.94 -4.39
C ALA A 20 -12.83 -24.54 -5.58
N GLU A 21 -12.38 -23.31 -5.60
CA GLU A 21 -11.47 -22.77 -6.62
C GLU A 21 -10.04 -22.71 -6.08
N THR A 22 -9.10 -23.33 -6.78
CA THR A 22 -7.73 -23.45 -6.30
C THR A 22 -6.76 -22.66 -7.15
N LEU A 23 -5.78 -22.02 -6.51
CA LEU A 23 -4.66 -21.33 -7.15
C LEU A 23 -3.35 -21.74 -6.48
N GLN A 24 -2.36 -22.18 -7.29
CA GLN A 24 -1.02 -22.51 -6.80
C GLN A 24 0.00 -21.47 -7.27
N SER A 25 1.06 -21.25 -6.45
CA SER A 25 2.23 -20.51 -6.89
C SER A 25 2.95 -21.23 -8.03
N PRO A 26 3.78 -20.54 -8.84
CA PRO A 26 4.54 -21.18 -9.92
C PRO A 26 5.42 -22.34 -9.43
N ASP A 27 6.03 -22.23 -8.24
CA ASP A 27 6.83 -23.29 -7.60
C ASP A 27 5.96 -24.34 -6.87
N SER A 28 4.64 -24.20 -6.88
CA SER A 28 3.64 -25.08 -6.26
C SER A 28 3.73 -25.20 -4.73
N LYS A 29 4.47 -24.31 -4.06
CA LYS A 29 4.54 -24.34 -2.59
C LYS A 29 3.32 -23.71 -1.93
N TYR A 30 2.81 -22.62 -2.48
CA TYR A 30 1.56 -22.04 -2.01
C TYR A 30 0.37 -22.68 -2.70
N ASN A 31 -0.62 -23.03 -1.91
CA ASN A 31 -1.91 -23.53 -2.36
C ASN A 31 -3.01 -22.71 -1.69
N PHE A 32 -3.63 -21.83 -2.46
CA PHE A 32 -4.78 -21.01 -2.05
C PHE A 32 -6.06 -21.70 -2.54
N VAL A 33 -7.04 -21.83 -1.65
CA VAL A 33 -8.34 -22.42 -1.96
C VAL A 33 -9.43 -21.44 -1.56
N PHE A 34 -10.25 -21.04 -2.51
CA PHE A 34 -11.45 -20.22 -2.29
C PHE A 34 -12.68 -21.09 -2.24
N GLU A 35 -13.57 -20.81 -1.32
CA GLU A 35 -14.86 -21.50 -1.15
C GLU A 35 -15.97 -20.54 -0.76
N GLN A 36 -17.20 -20.89 -1.13
CA GLN A 36 -18.42 -20.28 -0.57
C GLN A 36 -19.00 -21.21 0.51
N LYS A 37 -19.09 -20.70 1.75
CA LYS A 37 -19.55 -21.47 2.90
C LYS A 37 -20.64 -20.70 3.66
N ASP A 38 -21.84 -21.22 3.68
CA ASP A 38 -23.00 -20.57 4.32
C ASP A 38 -23.22 -19.12 3.86
N GLY A 39 -23.03 -18.88 2.55
CA GLY A 39 -23.13 -17.57 1.93
C GLY A 39 -21.96 -16.64 2.20
N ARG A 40 -20.94 -17.05 2.98
CA ARG A 40 -19.71 -16.31 3.21
C ARG A 40 -18.66 -16.69 2.16
N LEU A 41 -17.78 -15.73 1.85
CA LEU A 41 -16.61 -15.92 1.01
C LEU A 41 -15.45 -16.27 1.92
N VAL A 42 -14.91 -17.48 1.80
CA VAL A 42 -13.81 -17.96 2.68
C VAL A 42 -12.66 -18.52 1.86
N TYR A 43 -11.50 -18.58 2.48
CA TYR A 43 -10.31 -19.17 1.87
C TYR A 43 -9.46 -19.95 2.87
N HIS A 44 -8.66 -20.85 2.35
CA HIS A 44 -7.62 -21.60 3.06
C HIS A 44 -6.28 -21.36 2.37
N LEU A 45 -5.19 -21.42 3.12
CA LEU A 45 -3.85 -21.26 2.57
C LEU A 45 -2.89 -22.27 3.18
N ASP A 46 -2.23 -23.03 2.31
CA ASP A 46 -1.14 -23.91 2.68
C ASP A 46 0.19 -23.44 2.08
N TYR A 47 1.29 -23.76 2.73
CA TYR A 47 2.66 -23.57 2.23
C TYR A 47 3.46 -24.84 2.42
N ALA A 48 3.98 -25.41 1.32
CA ALA A 48 4.75 -26.65 1.31
C ALA A 48 4.06 -27.81 2.07
N GLY A 49 2.73 -27.93 1.89
CA GLY A 49 1.89 -28.95 2.54
C GLY A 49 1.60 -28.69 4.03
N LYS A 50 2.02 -27.56 4.57
CA LYS A 50 1.69 -27.13 5.94
C LYS A 50 0.62 -26.04 5.92
N GLN A 51 -0.39 -26.16 6.76
CA GLN A 51 -1.44 -25.17 6.89
C GLN A 51 -0.91 -23.87 7.46
N VAL A 52 -1.25 -22.75 6.80
CA VAL A 52 -0.89 -21.38 7.19
C VAL A 52 -2.13 -20.63 7.66
N VAL A 53 -3.17 -20.56 6.84
CA VAL A 53 -4.49 -20.02 7.21
C VAL A 53 -5.50 -21.16 7.21
N GLU A 54 -6.07 -21.44 8.38
CA GLU A 54 -7.06 -22.51 8.54
C GLU A 54 -8.39 -22.15 7.86
N GLU A 55 -8.85 -20.94 8.05
CA GLU A 55 -9.99 -20.31 7.38
C GLU A 55 -9.84 -18.79 7.49
N GLY A 56 -9.85 -18.11 6.38
CA GLY A 56 -9.93 -16.65 6.31
C GLY A 56 -11.25 -16.24 5.67
N GLU A 57 -11.85 -15.17 6.15
CA GLU A 57 -13.02 -14.53 5.54
C GLU A 57 -12.56 -13.48 4.55
N LEU A 58 -13.30 -13.33 3.44
CA LEU A 58 -13.06 -12.33 2.41
C LEU A 58 -14.29 -11.42 2.26
N GLY A 59 -14.05 -10.18 1.86
CA GLY A 59 -15.10 -9.24 1.53
C GLY A 59 -15.02 -7.91 2.27
N VAL A 60 -16.08 -7.13 2.12
CA VAL A 60 -16.22 -5.80 2.69
C VAL A 60 -17.66 -5.56 3.16
N ASN A 61 -17.84 -4.59 4.05
CA ASN A 61 -19.11 -3.99 4.37
C ASN A 61 -19.23 -2.62 3.69
N ILE A 62 -20.42 -2.35 3.17
CA ILE A 62 -20.75 -1.12 2.47
C ILE A 62 -22.04 -0.56 3.07
N ASP A 63 -22.10 0.76 3.23
CA ASP A 63 -23.31 1.49 3.57
C ASP A 63 -23.64 2.48 2.45
N ASN A 64 -24.48 2.03 1.52
CA ASN A 64 -24.95 2.85 0.41
C ASN A 64 -26.40 3.34 0.60
N HIS A 65 -26.98 3.21 1.79
CA HIS A 65 -28.39 3.52 2.07
C HIS A 65 -28.81 4.88 1.56
N LEU A 66 -27.97 5.91 1.73
CA LEU A 66 -28.28 7.26 1.29
C LEU A 66 -28.34 7.35 -0.24
N VAL A 67 -27.38 6.75 -0.93
CA VAL A 67 -27.31 6.75 -2.41
C VAL A 67 -28.45 5.92 -2.99
N GLU A 68 -28.68 4.74 -2.46
CA GLU A 68 -29.76 3.84 -2.89
C GLU A 68 -31.11 4.52 -2.73
N SER A 69 -31.37 5.12 -1.57
CA SER A 69 -32.60 5.87 -1.30
C SER A 69 -32.77 7.05 -2.25
N ALA A 70 -31.73 7.83 -2.48
CA ALA A 70 -31.77 8.99 -3.39
C ALA A 70 -32.03 8.60 -4.85
N MET A 71 -31.58 7.41 -5.25
CA MET A 71 -31.78 6.86 -6.60
C MET A 71 -33.09 6.07 -6.74
N GLY A 72 -33.86 5.91 -5.67
CA GLY A 72 -35.06 5.09 -5.66
C GLY A 72 -34.79 3.60 -5.87
N ILE A 73 -33.66 3.12 -5.40
CA ILE A 73 -33.24 1.71 -5.39
C ILE A 73 -33.59 1.14 -4.01
N PRO A 74 -34.14 -0.10 -3.90
CA PRO A 74 -34.31 -0.73 -2.61
C PRO A 74 -33.02 -0.79 -1.81
N VAL A 75 -33.09 -0.34 -0.55
CA VAL A 75 -31.95 -0.28 0.35
C VAL A 75 -31.48 -1.69 0.71
N ASP A 76 -30.19 -1.94 0.61
CA ASP A 76 -29.57 -3.19 1.07
C ASP A 76 -29.38 -3.18 2.59
N ASN A 77 -30.16 -3.99 3.30
CA ASN A 77 -30.11 -4.14 4.74
C ASN A 77 -29.31 -5.37 5.20
N SER A 78 -28.45 -5.94 4.36
CA SER A 78 -27.60 -7.07 4.76
C SER A 78 -26.66 -6.67 5.89
N LYS A 79 -26.47 -7.54 6.89
CA LYS A 79 -25.49 -7.31 7.95
C LYS A 79 -24.03 -7.39 7.45
N VAL A 80 -23.81 -8.22 6.44
CA VAL A 80 -22.53 -8.37 5.76
C VAL A 80 -22.80 -8.19 4.28
N TRP A 81 -22.26 -7.12 3.70
CA TRP A 81 -22.59 -6.74 2.33
C TRP A 81 -22.18 -7.82 1.30
N THR A 82 -21.03 -8.46 1.48
CA THR A 82 -20.55 -9.52 0.57
C THR A 82 -21.20 -10.89 0.82
N GLN A 83 -22.08 -11.03 1.82
CA GLN A 83 -22.76 -12.29 2.08
C GLN A 83 -23.80 -12.58 1.01
N GLY A 84 -23.81 -13.83 0.53
CA GLY A 84 -24.79 -14.28 -0.46
C GLY A 84 -24.51 -13.81 -1.89
N MET A 85 -23.32 -13.30 -2.17
CA MET A 85 -22.88 -13.04 -3.54
C MET A 85 -22.76 -14.35 -4.32
N GLU A 86 -23.08 -14.30 -5.62
CA GLU A 86 -22.96 -15.43 -6.53
C GLU A 86 -21.67 -15.34 -7.34
N VAL A 87 -20.91 -16.44 -7.42
CA VAL A 87 -19.78 -16.55 -8.37
C VAL A 87 -20.34 -16.71 -9.78
N ILE A 88 -20.09 -15.72 -10.63
CA ILE A 88 -20.56 -15.71 -12.01
C ILE A 88 -19.53 -16.18 -13.01
N LYS A 89 -18.23 -16.08 -12.66
CA LYS A 89 -17.11 -16.48 -13.52
C LYS A 89 -15.82 -16.58 -12.70
N VAL A 90 -14.91 -17.45 -13.12
CA VAL A 90 -13.54 -17.50 -12.63
C VAL A 90 -12.58 -17.46 -13.82
N GLU A 91 -11.62 -16.55 -13.78
CA GLU A 91 -10.57 -16.42 -14.78
C GLU A 91 -9.21 -16.75 -14.17
N ARG A 92 -8.30 -17.26 -14.99
CA ARG A 92 -6.92 -17.55 -14.59
C ARG A 92 -5.94 -16.99 -15.58
N ALA A 93 -4.83 -16.47 -15.06
CA ALA A 93 -3.72 -15.96 -15.85
C ALA A 93 -2.40 -16.31 -15.17
N ALA A 94 -1.30 -16.14 -15.88
CA ALA A 94 0.04 -16.25 -15.33
C ALA A 94 0.92 -15.15 -15.91
N LYS A 95 1.90 -14.71 -15.15
CA LYS A 95 2.88 -13.72 -15.58
C LYS A 95 4.28 -14.16 -15.19
N ASP A 96 5.23 -13.91 -16.09
CA ASP A 96 6.66 -14.11 -15.82
C ASP A 96 7.44 -13.07 -16.63
N GLU A 97 7.89 -12.03 -15.96
CA GLU A 97 8.68 -10.97 -16.57
C GLU A 97 9.75 -10.45 -15.60
N ILE A 98 10.80 -9.83 -16.16
CA ILE A 98 11.85 -9.18 -15.38
C ILE A 98 11.80 -7.68 -15.65
N TRP A 99 11.88 -6.88 -14.60
CA TRP A 99 12.01 -5.43 -14.67
C TRP A 99 13.19 -4.93 -13.84
N ASN A 100 13.69 -3.76 -14.18
CA ASN A 100 14.84 -3.16 -13.51
C ASN A 100 14.39 -1.94 -12.71
N PRO A 101 14.53 -1.95 -11.38
CA PRO A 101 14.25 -0.77 -10.56
C PRO A 101 15.30 0.33 -10.81
N ILE A 102 14.89 1.59 -10.67
CA ILE A 102 15.78 2.74 -10.80
C ILE A 102 16.80 2.79 -9.64
N TYR A 103 16.37 2.34 -8.47
CA TYR A 103 17.21 2.20 -7.28
C TYR A 103 16.72 1.05 -6.42
N GLY A 104 17.50 0.71 -5.41
CA GLY A 104 17.16 -0.33 -4.45
C GLY A 104 18.29 -1.36 -4.29
N GLU A 105 17.96 -2.48 -3.69
CA GLU A 105 18.93 -3.53 -3.38
C GLU A 105 19.19 -4.50 -4.54
N TYR A 106 18.33 -4.47 -5.56
CA TYR A 106 18.36 -5.41 -6.68
C TYR A 106 18.48 -4.65 -8.00
N SER A 107 19.32 -5.14 -8.88
CA SER A 107 19.48 -4.62 -10.24
C SER A 107 18.37 -5.11 -11.18
N SER A 108 17.71 -6.22 -10.82
CA SER A 108 16.57 -6.79 -11.55
C SER A 108 15.63 -7.51 -10.59
N ILE A 109 14.35 -7.47 -10.86
CA ILE A 109 13.29 -8.11 -10.07
C ILE A 109 12.42 -8.92 -11.03
N ARG A 110 12.18 -10.19 -10.70
CA ARG A 110 11.25 -11.05 -11.43
C ARG A 110 9.85 -10.83 -10.88
N ASP A 111 8.89 -10.62 -11.77
CA ASP A 111 7.45 -10.52 -11.48
C ASP A 111 6.79 -11.79 -12.02
N HIS A 112 6.72 -12.83 -11.16
CA HIS A 112 6.33 -14.18 -11.54
C HIS A 112 5.23 -14.70 -10.63
N TYR A 113 4.02 -14.85 -11.17
CA TYR A 113 2.85 -15.29 -10.42
C TYR A 113 1.83 -16.01 -11.29
N ASN A 114 1.00 -16.81 -10.64
CA ASN A 114 -0.29 -17.23 -11.16
C ASN A 114 -1.39 -16.35 -10.57
N GLU A 115 -2.41 -16.01 -11.36
CA GLU A 115 -3.52 -15.14 -10.96
C GLU A 115 -4.85 -15.87 -11.14
N MET A 116 -5.77 -15.63 -10.21
CA MET A 116 -7.17 -16.02 -10.28
C MET A 116 -8.05 -14.81 -10.01
N VAL A 117 -9.00 -14.55 -10.89
CA VAL A 117 -10.02 -13.53 -10.71
C VAL A 117 -11.37 -14.22 -10.55
N ILE A 118 -11.99 -14.00 -9.40
CA ILE A 118 -13.30 -14.52 -9.05
C ILE A 118 -14.31 -13.38 -9.20
N HIS A 119 -15.12 -13.44 -10.24
CA HIS A 119 -16.16 -12.46 -10.51
C HIS A 119 -17.43 -12.83 -9.74
N LEU A 120 -17.90 -11.90 -8.94
CA LEU A 120 -19.06 -12.06 -8.07
C LEU A 120 -20.14 -11.02 -8.40
N MET A 121 -21.36 -11.38 -8.14
CA MET A 121 -22.52 -10.52 -8.34
C MET A 121 -23.43 -10.59 -7.10
N LYS A 122 -23.87 -9.42 -6.65
CA LYS A 122 -24.91 -9.28 -5.62
C LYS A 122 -26.13 -8.61 -6.22
N GLY A 123 -27.30 -9.08 -5.81
CA GLY A 123 -28.56 -8.62 -6.40
C GLY A 123 -28.73 -9.15 -7.81
N GLY A 124 -29.87 -9.13 -8.29
CA GLY A 124 -30.07 -9.74 -9.58
C GLY A 124 -31.03 -10.90 -9.52
N ASN A 125 -32.01 -10.76 -8.69
CA ASN A 125 -32.94 -11.82 -8.51
C ASN A 125 -33.67 -12.14 -9.81
N HIS A 126 -33.61 -13.39 -10.15
CA HIS A 126 -34.48 -14.04 -11.08
C HIS A 126 -35.93 -13.98 -10.56
N ASP A 127 -36.54 -12.78 -10.56
CA ASP A 127 -37.97 -12.71 -10.35
C ASP A 127 -38.63 -13.21 -11.61
N ASN A 128 -39.04 -14.48 -11.57
CA ASN A 128 -39.91 -15.10 -12.58
C ASN A 128 -41.31 -14.47 -12.60
N SER A 129 -41.57 -13.40 -11.83
CA SER A 129 -42.87 -12.74 -11.74
C SER A 129 -43.20 -11.82 -12.92
N GLY A 130 -42.26 -11.65 -13.86
CA GLY A 130 -42.49 -10.82 -15.06
C GLY A 130 -42.40 -9.31 -14.82
N ASN A 131 -42.17 -8.87 -13.60
CA ASN A 131 -41.83 -7.48 -13.28
C ASN A 131 -40.36 -7.28 -13.55
N GLY A 132 -40.03 -6.48 -14.55
CA GLY A 132 -38.69 -6.31 -15.07
C GLY A 132 -37.68 -6.03 -13.96
N TYR A 133 -36.66 -6.85 -13.95
CA TYR A 133 -35.47 -6.73 -13.16
C TYR A 133 -34.86 -5.29 -13.19
N ASP A 134 -34.75 -4.66 -12.05
CA ASP A 134 -34.04 -3.38 -11.97
C ASP A 134 -32.55 -3.62 -11.92
N LYS A 135 -31.88 -3.52 -13.09
CA LYS A 135 -30.42 -3.64 -13.20
C LYS A 135 -29.64 -2.68 -12.28
N ARG A 136 -30.30 -1.64 -11.74
CA ARG A 136 -29.70 -0.71 -10.79
C ARG A 136 -29.39 -1.35 -9.42
N GLN A 137 -29.94 -2.53 -9.13
CA GLN A 137 -29.67 -3.32 -7.91
C GLN A 137 -28.55 -4.34 -8.08
N GLN A 138 -27.90 -4.38 -9.23
CA GLN A 138 -26.83 -5.31 -9.50
C GLN A 138 -25.48 -4.71 -9.12
N TYR A 139 -24.84 -5.28 -8.12
CA TYR A 139 -23.50 -4.93 -7.73
C TYR A 139 -22.51 -6.00 -8.20
N LEU A 140 -21.45 -5.57 -8.89
CA LEU A 140 -20.34 -6.41 -9.32
C LEU A 140 -19.20 -6.25 -8.34
N PHE A 141 -18.52 -7.36 -8.05
CA PHE A 141 -17.40 -7.39 -7.12
C PHE A 141 -16.44 -8.50 -7.53
N ASP A 142 -15.15 -8.17 -7.66
CA ASP A 142 -14.14 -9.13 -8.03
C ASP A 142 -13.17 -9.35 -6.86
N ILE A 143 -12.79 -10.61 -6.66
CA ILE A 143 -11.66 -10.99 -5.81
C ILE A 143 -10.53 -11.40 -6.73
N ILE A 144 -9.43 -10.66 -6.70
CA ILE A 144 -8.22 -10.94 -7.46
C ILE A 144 -7.20 -11.56 -6.51
N VAL A 145 -6.71 -12.75 -6.83
CA VAL A 145 -5.70 -13.45 -6.05
C VAL A 145 -4.47 -13.68 -6.92
N ARG A 146 -3.29 -13.30 -6.42
CA ARG A 146 -2.00 -13.61 -7.02
C ARG A 146 -1.20 -14.50 -6.09
N ALA A 147 -0.75 -15.63 -6.60
CA ALA A 147 0.15 -16.52 -5.92
C ALA A 147 1.54 -16.40 -6.56
N TYR A 148 2.47 -15.81 -5.81
CA TYR A 148 3.89 -15.70 -6.11
C TYR A 148 4.65 -16.85 -5.42
N ASP A 149 5.91 -17.07 -5.82
CA ASP A 149 6.80 -17.97 -5.08
C ASP A 149 7.16 -17.40 -3.68
N GLU A 150 7.00 -16.09 -3.49
CA GLU A 150 7.25 -15.34 -2.25
C GLU A 150 6.05 -15.24 -1.31
N GLY A 151 4.82 -15.38 -1.82
CA GLY A 151 3.61 -15.18 -1.02
C GLY A 151 2.33 -15.14 -1.84
N VAL A 152 1.22 -14.96 -1.15
CA VAL A 152 -0.10 -14.77 -1.77
C VAL A 152 -0.63 -13.39 -1.46
N ALA A 153 -1.20 -12.73 -2.46
CA ALA A 153 -1.86 -11.43 -2.33
C ALA A 153 -3.30 -11.49 -2.82
N ILE A 154 -4.18 -10.81 -2.09
CA ILE A 154 -5.62 -10.72 -2.35
C ILE A 154 -5.99 -9.25 -2.52
N ARG A 155 -6.85 -8.95 -3.47
CA ARG A 155 -7.33 -7.61 -3.76
C ARG A 155 -8.79 -7.64 -4.13
N TYR A 156 -9.51 -6.63 -3.72
CA TYR A 156 -10.89 -6.39 -4.16
C TYR A 156 -10.90 -5.35 -5.27
N HIS A 157 -11.66 -5.66 -6.31
CA HIS A 157 -11.93 -4.76 -7.42
C HIS A 157 -13.42 -4.56 -7.56
N PHE A 158 -13.83 -3.30 -7.66
CA PHE A 158 -15.20 -2.92 -7.99
C PHE A 158 -15.25 -2.57 -9.47
N PRO A 159 -15.79 -3.43 -10.34
CA PRO A 159 -15.89 -3.14 -11.76
C PRO A 159 -16.81 -1.94 -12.02
N GLU A 160 -16.69 -1.34 -13.19
CA GLU A 160 -17.62 -0.31 -13.63
C GLU A 160 -19.04 -0.88 -13.64
N ALA A 161 -19.84 -0.42 -12.70
CA ALA A 161 -21.26 -0.81 -12.62
C ALA A 161 -22.10 0.03 -13.58
N THR A 162 -23.24 -0.49 -14.00
CA THR A 162 -24.18 0.14 -14.92
C THR A 162 -24.53 1.60 -14.57
N ASN A 163 -24.25 2.04 -13.35
CA ASN A 163 -24.62 3.34 -12.79
C ASN A 163 -23.47 4.17 -12.24
N GLY A 164 -22.20 3.74 -12.38
CA GLY A 164 -21.04 4.47 -11.85
C GLY A 164 -21.22 4.80 -10.37
N LEU A 165 -21.52 3.82 -9.53
CA LEU A 165 -21.95 4.05 -8.17
C LEU A 165 -20.81 4.52 -7.28
N PHE A 166 -21.13 5.45 -6.40
CA PHE A 166 -20.34 5.74 -5.21
C PHE A 166 -20.54 4.61 -4.20
N MET A 167 -19.46 4.11 -3.62
CA MET A 167 -19.49 3.09 -2.58
C MET A 167 -18.89 3.65 -1.30
N HIS A 168 -19.64 3.59 -0.20
CA HIS A 168 -19.17 3.93 1.13
C HIS A 168 -18.76 2.65 1.86
N ILE A 169 -17.46 2.32 1.83
CA ILE A 169 -16.90 1.10 2.46
C ILE A 169 -16.70 1.37 3.94
N THR A 170 -17.36 0.60 4.80
CA THR A 170 -17.38 0.81 6.26
C THR A 170 -16.44 -0.13 7.02
N ASP A 171 -16.19 -1.34 6.51
CA ASP A 171 -15.27 -2.31 7.12
C ASP A 171 -14.72 -3.28 6.07
N GLU A 172 -13.57 -3.85 6.36
CA GLU A 172 -12.94 -4.92 5.58
C GLU A 172 -12.97 -6.23 6.39
N LEU A 173 -13.42 -7.30 5.76
CA LEU A 173 -13.62 -8.59 6.41
C LEU A 173 -12.43 -9.53 6.28
N THR A 174 -11.44 -9.17 5.44
CA THR A 174 -10.25 -10.00 5.20
C THR A 174 -9.62 -10.45 6.50
N SER A 175 -9.71 -11.74 6.80
CA SER A 175 -9.22 -12.31 8.05
C SER A 175 -8.27 -13.49 7.83
N PHE A 176 -7.53 -13.82 8.87
CA PHE A 176 -6.48 -14.84 8.89
C PHE A 176 -6.64 -15.64 10.19
N ARG A 177 -7.33 -16.78 10.13
CA ARG A 177 -7.39 -17.71 11.26
C ARG A 177 -6.19 -18.64 11.20
N LEU A 178 -5.39 -18.62 12.25
CA LEU A 178 -4.15 -19.36 12.37
C LEU A 178 -4.32 -20.50 13.39
N ALA A 179 -3.51 -21.54 13.28
CA ALA A 179 -3.48 -22.59 14.27
C ALA A 179 -3.12 -22.03 15.67
N PRO A 180 -3.74 -22.55 16.75
CA PRO A 180 -3.41 -22.16 18.12
C PRO A 180 -1.91 -22.32 18.43
N GLY A 181 -1.35 -21.34 19.13
CA GLY A 181 0.07 -21.29 19.48
C GLY A 181 0.92 -20.39 18.58
N ALA A 182 0.32 -19.73 17.60
CA ALA A 182 1.00 -18.69 16.85
C ALA A 182 1.28 -17.46 17.74
N GLU A 183 2.40 -16.79 17.47
CA GLU A 183 2.83 -15.57 18.18
C GLU A 183 3.13 -14.47 17.17
N ALA A 184 2.81 -13.21 17.52
CA ALA A 184 3.04 -12.03 16.71
C ALA A 184 4.12 -11.14 17.32
N TYR A 185 4.91 -10.50 16.47
CA TYR A 185 5.78 -9.39 16.84
C TYR A 185 4.97 -8.08 16.70
N HIS A 186 4.17 -7.82 17.72
CA HIS A 186 3.20 -6.71 17.76
C HIS A 186 3.87 -5.37 18.02
N PHE A 187 3.53 -4.35 17.25
CA PHE A 187 3.84 -2.96 17.49
C PHE A 187 2.66 -2.09 17.05
N ALA A 188 2.29 -1.09 17.87
CA ALA A 188 1.05 -0.32 17.70
C ALA A 188 1.19 0.81 16.67
N TRP A 189 2.40 1.36 16.49
CA TRP A 189 2.71 2.40 15.49
C TRP A 189 4.14 2.26 14.99
N ALA A 190 4.45 2.95 13.88
CA ALA A 190 5.69 2.80 13.13
C ALA A 190 6.97 2.90 13.96
N GLN A 191 6.99 3.74 14.98
CA GLN A 191 8.17 4.00 15.82
C GLN A 191 8.12 3.30 17.18
N SER A 192 7.15 2.42 17.43
CA SER A 192 7.05 1.67 18.68
C SER A 192 7.95 0.43 18.71
N HIS A 193 8.20 -0.08 19.91
CA HIS A 193 8.91 -1.35 20.08
C HIS A 193 8.02 -2.53 19.71
N ALA A 194 8.59 -3.52 19.02
CA ALA A 194 7.94 -4.79 18.78
C ALA A 194 7.96 -5.65 20.05
N ASN A 195 6.79 -6.15 20.44
CA ASN A 195 6.64 -7.10 21.53
C ASN A 195 6.15 -8.44 20.99
N LYS A 196 6.79 -9.52 21.39
CA LYS A 196 6.34 -10.87 21.05
C LYS A 196 5.16 -11.25 21.92
N VAL A 197 4.00 -11.48 21.33
CA VAL A 197 2.72 -11.71 22.04
C VAL A 197 1.95 -12.86 21.38
N LYS A 198 1.17 -13.58 22.20
CA LYS A 198 0.26 -14.62 21.70
C LYS A 198 -0.96 -13.98 21.03
N LEU A 199 -1.58 -14.71 20.13
CA LEU A 199 -2.83 -14.29 19.47
C LEU A 199 -4.05 -14.63 20.37
N LEU A 200 -4.08 -14.05 21.57
CA LEU A 200 -5.14 -14.25 22.55
C LEU A 200 -5.75 -12.91 22.97
N LYS A 201 -7.07 -12.82 23.05
CA LYS A 201 -7.80 -11.63 23.50
C LYS A 201 -7.42 -11.17 24.90
N SER A 202 -6.89 -12.06 25.72
CA SER A 202 -6.39 -11.75 27.06
C SER A 202 -5.08 -10.95 27.08
N GLU A 203 -4.32 -10.95 25.98
CA GLU A 203 -3.08 -10.19 25.89
C GLU A 203 -3.36 -8.69 25.74
N LYS A 204 -2.73 -7.88 26.60
CA LYS A 204 -2.96 -6.43 26.65
C LYS A 204 -2.58 -5.70 25.36
N ALA A 205 -1.60 -6.21 24.63
CA ALA A 205 -1.15 -5.62 23.37
C ALA A 205 -2.28 -5.51 22.36
N TRP A 206 -3.20 -6.46 22.31
CA TRP A 206 -4.34 -6.48 21.40
C TRP A 206 -5.49 -5.53 21.76
N LYS A 207 -5.30 -4.67 22.77
CA LYS A 207 -6.17 -3.48 22.95
C LYS A 207 -5.92 -2.43 21.90
N GLU A 208 -4.75 -2.46 21.27
CA GLU A 208 -4.35 -1.64 20.13
C GLU A 208 -4.16 -2.53 18.92
N GLU A 209 -4.44 -1.99 17.75
CA GLU A 209 -4.22 -2.70 16.50
C GLU A 209 -2.73 -2.77 16.18
N ALA A 210 -2.30 -3.88 15.59
CA ALA A 210 -0.91 -4.03 15.16
C ALA A 210 -0.65 -3.34 13.82
N GLU A 211 0.47 -2.66 13.74
CA GLU A 211 0.99 -2.07 12.51
C GLU A 211 1.45 -3.18 11.54
N ARG A 212 1.51 -2.87 10.26
CA ARG A 212 1.94 -3.81 9.21
C ARG A 212 3.29 -3.40 8.59
N PRO A 213 4.03 -4.37 8.00
CA PRO A 213 3.74 -5.80 7.99
C PRO A 213 3.88 -6.41 9.38
N LEU A 214 2.92 -7.24 9.78
CA LEU A 214 2.95 -7.96 11.04
C LEU A 214 3.69 -9.28 10.86
N THR A 215 4.81 -9.44 11.53
CA THR A 215 5.57 -10.69 11.55
C THR A 215 5.01 -11.67 12.56
N LEU A 216 4.84 -12.93 12.15
CA LEU A 216 4.29 -14.03 12.93
C LEU A 216 5.28 -15.19 13.01
N GLN A 217 5.29 -15.87 14.14
CA GLN A 217 5.85 -17.21 14.29
C GLN A 217 4.69 -18.18 14.42
N LEU A 218 4.54 -19.07 13.46
CA LEU A 218 3.43 -20.03 13.42
C LEU A 218 3.74 -21.27 14.28
N ALA A 219 2.69 -21.92 14.80
CA ALA A 219 2.83 -23.10 15.65
C ALA A 219 3.54 -24.29 14.95
N ASN A 220 3.45 -24.38 13.62
CA ASN A 220 4.08 -25.42 12.81
C ASN A 220 5.56 -25.14 12.44
N GLY A 221 6.16 -24.09 13.04
CA GLY A 221 7.56 -23.72 12.87
C GLY A 221 7.84 -22.80 11.66
N LEU A 222 6.83 -22.44 10.89
CA LEU A 222 6.95 -21.44 9.82
C LEU A 222 6.91 -20.02 10.39
N TYR A 223 7.39 -19.06 9.60
CA TYR A 223 7.24 -17.64 9.83
C TYR A 223 6.35 -17.03 8.74
N ALA A 224 5.54 -16.05 9.11
CA ALA A 224 4.71 -15.34 8.15
C ALA A 224 4.80 -13.82 8.35
N ALA A 225 4.52 -13.06 7.30
CA ALA A 225 4.32 -11.62 7.38
C ALA A 225 3.02 -11.25 6.67
N ILE A 226 2.12 -10.57 7.38
CA ILE A 226 0.85 -10.07 6.84
C ILE A 226 0.94 -8.57 6.66
N GLY A 227 0.57 -8.05 5.49
CA GLY A 227 0.64 -6.62 5.21
C GLY A 227 -0.25 -6.17 4.07
N GLU A 228 -0.04 -4.92 3.67
CA GLU A 228 -0.72 -4.32 2.52
C GLU A 228 0.28 -3.77 1.50
N ALA A 229 -0.13 -3.74 0.23
CA ALA A 229 0.65 -3.17 -0.86
C ALA A 229 -0.23 -2.30 -1.77
N ALA A 230 0.39 -1.40 -2.52
CA ALA A 230 -0.26 -0.49 -3.47
C ALA A 230 -1.34 0.40 -2.81
N LEU A 231 -1.08 0.88 -1.60
CA LEU A 231 -1.90 1.90 -0.97
C LEU A 231 -1.55 3.28 -1.55
N SER A 232 -2.50 3.94 -2.22
CA SER A 232 -2.28 5.28 -2.82
C SER A 232 -3.40 6.28 -2.58
N ASP A 233 -4.65 5.87 -2.59
CA ASP A 233 -5.84 6.72 -2.47
C ASP A 233 -6.96 6.08 -1.64
N PHE A 234 -6.58 5.17 -0.76
CA PHE A 234 -7.45 4.47 0.17
C PHE A 234 -7.02 4.72 1.62
N VAL A 235 -7.81 4.24 2.57
CA VAL A 235 -7.46 4.28 3.98
C VAL A 235 -6.39 3.25 4.32
N ARG A 236 -5.51 3.58 5.26
CA ARG A 236 -4.51 2.65 5.78
C ARG A 236 -5.15 1.51 6.54
N GLY A 237 -4.71 0.29 6.26
CA GLY A 237 -5.04 -0.89 7.05
C GLY A 237 -4.08 -1.09 8.23
N LYS A 238 -4.58 -1.71 9.29
CA LYS A 238 -3.83 -2.35 10.38
C LYS A 238 -4.39 -3.76 10.60
N LEU A 239 -3.91 -4.43 11.63
CA LEU A 239 -4.38 -5.78 12.00
C LEU A 239 -4.95 -5.74 13.41
N LYS A 240 -6.25 -6.06 13.53
CA LYS A 240 -6.93 -6.27 14.80
C LYS A 240 -7.04 -7.77 15.10
N LEU A 241 -6.99 -8.15 16.35
CA LEU A 241 -7.32 -9.50 16.76
C LEU A 241 -8.85 -9.64 16.85
N LYS A 242 -9.48 -10.31 15.88
CA LYS A 242 -10.94 -10.51 15.80
C LYS A 242 -11.44 -11.48 16.87
N ALA A 243 -10.73 -12.59 17.00
CA ALA A 243 -10.93 -13.65 18.00
C ALA A 243 -9.57 -14.24 18.39
N ASP A 244 -9.52 -15.14 19.38
CA ASP A 244 -8.30 -15.88 19.66
C ASP A 244 -7.84 -16.61 18.39
N ASN A 245 -6.57 -16.44 18.03
CA ASN A 245 -5.93 -16.98 16.81
C ASN A 245 -6.52 -16.48 15.49
N GLU A 246 -7.34 -15.43 15.47
CA GLU A 246 -7.88 -14.85 14.25
C GLU A 246 -7.58 -13.36 14.15
N LEU A 247 -6.74 -13.01 13.19
CA LEU A 247 -6.45 -11.63 12.81
C LEU A 247 -7.42 -11.18 11.72
N GLN A 248 -7.74 -9.89 11.67
CA GLN A 248 -8.52 -9.26 10.61
C GLN A 248 -7.88 -7.95 10.22
N MET A 249 -7.90 -7.63 8.93
CA MET A 249 -7.59 -6.28 8.48
C MET A 249 -8.58 -5.30 9.08
N SER A 250 -8.10 -4.16 9.53
CA SER A 250 -8.93 -3.04 9.98
C SER A 250 -8.70 -1.86 9.06
N MET A 251 -9.70 -1.03 8.90
CA MET A 251 -9.63 0.25 8.20
C MET A 251 -9.43 1.37 9.22
N PHE A 252 -8.58 2.35 8.90
CA PHE A 252 -8.40 3.53 9.76
C PHE A 252 -9.72 4.27 9.98
N GLN A 253 -10.54 4.35 8.95
CA GLN A 253 -11.90 4.88 8.92
C GLN A 253 -12.62 4.30 7.70
N SER A 254 -13.92 4.61 7.53
CA SER A 254 -14.63 4.33 6.28
C SER A 254 -13.97 5.04 5.09
N ALA A 255 -14.17 4.51 3.90
CA ALA A 255 -13.64 5.05 2.66
C ALA A 255 -14.73 5.22 1.60
N ASP A 256 -14.66 6.32 0.85
CA ASP A 256 -15.52 6.58 -0.29
C ASP A 256 -14.77 6.28 -1.58
N ILE A 257 -15.38 5.49 -2.45
CA ILE A 257 -14.82 5.15 -3.75
C ILE A 257 -15.83 5.40 -4.87
N ILE A 258 -15.30 5.57 -6.07
CA ILE A 258 -16.10 5.63 -7.30
C ILE A 258 -15.65 4.45 -8.17
N THR A 259 -16.59 3.62 -8.62
CA THR A 259 -16.29 2.50 -9.52
C THR A 259 -15.93 3.02 -10.92
N ALA A 260 -14.96 2.43 -11.68
CA ALA A 260 -14.20 1.23 -11.31
C ALA A 260 -13.07 1.55 -10.33
N TYR A 261 -12.87 0.70 -9.33
CA TYR A 261 -11.90 0.98 -8.27
C TYR A 261 -11.20 -0.30 -7.80
N ASP A 262 -9.90 -0.16 -7.56
CA ASP A 262 -9.04 -1.20 -6.99
C ASP A 262 -8.68 -0.88 -5.54
N MET A 263 -9.06 -1.70 -4.58
CA MET A 263 -8.57 -1.59 -3.20
C MET A 263 -7.08 -1.99 -3.11
N PRO A 264 -6.36 -1.57 -2.07
CA PRO A 264 -5.00 -2.04 -1.84
C PRO A 264 -4.93 -3.57 -1.67
N TRP A 265 -3.79 -4.16 -2.05
CA TRP A 265 -3.54 -5.57 -1.84
C TRP A 265 -3.37 -5.89 -0.36
N ARG A 266 -3.88 -7.06 0.06
CA ARG A 266 -3.57 -7.72 1.32
C ARG A 266 -2.71 -8.91 1.01
N PHE A 267 -1.55 -9.04 1.65
CA PHE A 267 -0.64 -10.13 1.35
C PHE A 267 -0.27 -10.91 2.60
N ILE A 268 0.08 -12.17 2.39
CA ILE A 268 0.76 -13.03 3.35
C ILE A 268 1.98 -13.67 2.69
N MET A 269 3.15 -13.40 3.23
CA MET A 269 4.41 -14.06 2.88
C MET A 269 4.70 -15.14 3.91
N VAL A 270 5.29 -16.24 3.48
CA VAL A 270 5.66 -17.34 4.38
C VAL A 270 7.10 -17.76 4.10
N GLY A 271 7.81 -18.16 5.15
CA GLY A 271 9.16 -18.68 5.07
C GLY A 271 9.44 -19.70 6.15
N GLU A 272 10.43 -20.56 5.91
CA GLU A 272 10.92 -21.50 6.91
C GLU A 272 11.80 -20.83 7.96
N LYS A 273 12.38 -19.69 7.60
CA LYS A 273 13.24 -18.85 8.44
C LYS A 273 12.80 -17.38 8.33
N THR A 274 13.11 -16.59 9.34
CA THR A 274 12.83 -15.14 9.35
C THR A 274 13.48 -14.39 8.20
N ILE A 275 14.67 -14.83 7.76
CA ILE A 275 15.39 -14.19 6.64
C ILE A 275 14.63 -14.34 5.31
N ASP A 276 13.83 -15.41 5.16
CA ASP A 276 13.06 -15.64 3.95
C ASP A 276 12.03 -14.50 3.75
N LEU A 277 11.43 -14.00 4.83
CA LEU A 277 10.49 -12.87 4.76
C LEU A 277 11.16 -11.58 4.24
N ILE A 278 12.44 -11.37 4.57
CA ILE A 278 13.22 -10.23 4.06
C ILE A 278 13.54 -10.45 2.57
N ASN A 279 13.89 -11.67 2.17
CA ASN A 279 14.19 -12.00 0.78
C ASN A 279 12.95 -11.92 -0.13
N ASN A 280 11.75 -12.18 0.44
CA ASN A 280 10.48 -12.19 -0.29
C ASN A 280 9.87 -10.79 -0.50
N LYS A 281 10.47 -9.73 0.02
CA LYS A 281 9.93 -8.37 0.00
C LYS A 281 9.72 -7.77 -1.39
N GLN A 282 10.37 -8.32 -2.45
CA GLN A 282 10.17 -7.85 -3.83
C GLN A 282 8.72 -8.02 -4.30
N MET A 283 7.99 -8.99 -3.76
CA MET A 283 6.57 -9.17 -4.04
C MET A 283 5.78 -7.88 -3.77
N VAL A 284 6.13 -7.12 -2.72
CA VAL A 284 5.43 -5.86 -2.39
C VAL A 284 5.62 -4.82 -3.51
N LEU A 285 6.79 -4.77 -4.14
CA LEU A 285 7.02 -3.92 -5.31
C LEU A 285 6.22 -4.44 -6.51
N ASN A 286 6.22 -5.75 -6.75
CA ASN A 286 5.52 -6.38 -7.86
C ASN A 286 3.99 -6.19 -7.83
N LEU A 287 3.42 -5.98 -6.66
CA LEU A 287 2.00 -5.66 -6.47
C LEU A 287 1.63 -4.21 -6.85
N ASN A 288 2.61 -3.36 -7.15
CA ASN A 288 2.40 -1.99 -7.59
C ASN A 288 2.53 -1.85 -9.11
N ALA A 289 1.92 -0.81 -9.67
CA ALA A 289 2.04 -0.49 -11.09
C ALA A 289 3.49 -0.16 -11.48
N PRO A 290 3.88 -0.37 -12.74
CA PRO A 290 5.16 0.08 -13.27
C PRO A 290 5.38 1.57 -13.10
N CYS A 291 6.66 2.01 -13.19
CA CYS A 291 7.05 3.41 -13.10
C CYS A 291 6.25 4.29 -14.07
N GLN A 292 5.67 5.36 -13.55
CA GLN A 292 4.87 6.33 -14.31
C GLN A 292 5.64 7.62 -14.66
N ILE A 293 6.89 7.73 -14.23
CA ILE A 293 7.75 8.88 -14.53
C ILE A 293 8.59 8.51 -15.76
N ALA A 294 8.32 9.17 -16.89
CA ALA A 294 8.92 8.80 -18.18
C ALA A 294 10.45 8.96 -18.20
N ASP A 295 10.97 9.99 -17.58
CA ASP A 295 12.39 10.37 -17.49
C ASP A 295 13.06 10.06 -16.15
N ALA A 296 12.45 9.19 -15.34
CA ALA A 296 12.91 8.87 -13.99
C ALA A 296 14.41 8.49 -13.94
N GLY A 297 14.92 7.77 -14.93
CA GLY A 297 16.33 7.41 -15.04
C GLY A 297 17.28 8.58 -15.32
N GLU A 298 16.76 9.74 -15.71
CA GLU A 298 17.57 10.90 -16.06
C GLU A 298 17.87 11.81 -14.84
N TRP A 299 16.95 11.92 -13.89
CA TRP A 299 17.07 12.85 -12.77
C TRP A 299 17.05 12.22 -11.39
N ILE A 300 16.41 11.06 -11.19
CA ILE A 300 16.41 10.37 -9.90
C ILE A 300 17.83 9.83 -9.65
N ARG A 301 18.45 10.30 -8.60
CA ARG A 301 19.81 9.93 -8.20
C ARG A 301 19.80 9.43 -6.77
N PRO A 302 19.79 8.11 -6.55
CA PRO A 302 19.89 7.55 -5.20
C PRO A 302 21.27 7.89 -4.59
N GLY A 303 21.31 8.06 -3.28
CA GLY A 303 22.55 8.38 -2.60
C GLY A 303 22.40 8.45 -1.09
N LYS A 304 23.51 8.74 -0.42
CA LYS A 304 23.57 8.92 1.03
C LYS A 304 23.55 10.39 1.36
N ALA A 305 22.69 10.77 2.30
CA ALA A 305 22.58 12.14 2.80
C ALA A 305 23.22 12.28 4.19
N PHE A 306 23.92 13.39 4.40
CA PHE A 306 24.38 13.82 5.71
C PHE A 306 23.36 14.80 6.31
N ARG A 307 22.74 14.43 7.41
CA ARG A 307 21.77 15.25 8.12
C ARG A 307 22.43 16.35 8.91
N VAL A 308 22.08 17.61 8.62
CA VAL A 308 22.63 18.81 9.26
C VAL A 308 21.60 19.42 10.18
N CYS A 309 21.81 19.30 11.50
CA CYS A 309 20.91 19.86 12.52
C CYS A 309 21.31 21.27 12.95
N ARG A 310 22.58 21.64 12.79
CA ARG A 310 23.07 22.98 13.09
C ARG A 310 23.04 23.84 11.83
N LEU A 311 22.09 24.75 11.76
CA LEU A 311 21.73 25.48 10.56
C LEU A 311 22.31 26.92 10.59
N ASP A 312 23.65 27.04 10.58
CA ASP A 312 24.39 28.26 10.36
C ASP A 312 25.26 28.13 9.09
N LYS A 313 25.63 29.26 8.48
CA LYS A 313 26.36 29.30 7.21
C LYS A 313 27.61 28.47 7.25
N LYS A 314 28.43 28.61 8.30
CA LYS A 314 29.71 27.88 8.44
C LYS A 314 29.48 26.38 8.44
N THR A 315 28.60 25.89 9.32
CA THR A 315 28.32 24.45 9.44
C THR A 315 27.77 23.86 8.16
N LEU A 316 26.88 24.57 7.45
CA LEU A 316 26.31 24.10 6.19
C LEU A 316 27.37 23.92 5.09
N TYR A 317 28.28 24.90 4.92
CA TYR A 317 29.36 24.83 3.93
C TYR A 317 30.38 23.76 4.29
N GLU A 318 30.79 23.66 5.56
CA GLU A 318 31.64 22.58 6.06
C GLU A 318 30.99 21.19 5.86
N SER A 319 29.69 21.08 5.98
CA SER A 319 28.96 19.82 5.72
C SER A 319 28.97 19.42 4.25
N VAL A 320 28.92 20.38 3.33
CA VAL A 320 29.10 20.11 1.89
C VAL A 320 30.51 19.57 1.64
N ASP A 321 31.55 20.23 2.16
CA ASP A 321 32.96 19.77 1.99
C ASP A 321 33.17 18.40 2.64
N PHE A 322 32.56 18.15 3.81
CA PHE A 322 32.57 16.82 4.45
C PHE A 322 31.96 15.75 3.57
N CYS A 323 30.84 16.05 2.91
CA CYS A 323 30.21 15.10 1.98
C CYS A 323 31.13 14.75 0.80
N VAL A 324 31.83 15.73 0.26
CA VAL A 324 32.85 15.50 -0.79
C VAL A 324 33.94 14.55 -0.30
N ASP A 325 34.49 14.84 0.87
CA ASP A 325 35.60 14.04 1.46
C ASP A 325 35.16 12.60 1.79
N ARG A 326 33.88 12.36 2.07
CA ARG A 326 33.36 11.07 2.46
C ARG A 326 32.61 10.35 1.34
N GLY A 327 32.53 10.91 0.15
CA GLY A 327 31.82 10.33 -0.99
C GLY A 327 30.31 10.22 -0.76
N LEU A 328 29.72 11.14 0.03
CA LEU A 328 28.27 11.27 0.21
C LEU A 328 27.71 12.13 -0.93
N GLN A 329 26.45 11.96 -1.24
CA GLN A 329 25.82 12.62 -2.39
C GLN A 329 25.02 13.85 -1.99
N TYR A 330 24.57 13.93 -0.74
CA TYR A 330 23.65 14.96 -0.29
C TYR A 330 23.97 15.48 1.10
N ILE A 331 23.64 16.77 1.33
CA ILE A 331 23.33 17.26 2.67
C ILE A 331 21.82 17.38 2.83
N GLU A 332 21.31 17.17 4.04
CA GLU A 332 19.89 17.37 4.38
C GLU A 332 19.80 18.40 5.52
N LEU A 333 19.21 19.56 5.23
CA LEU A 333 18.90 20.58 6.22
C LEU A 333 17.68 20.14 7.00
N ASP A 334 17.87 19.80 8.27
CA ASP A 334 16.80 19.34 9.13
C ASP A 334 15.86 20.48 9.57
N ALA A 335 14.84 20.15 10.36
CA ALA A 335 13.80 21.07 10.83
C ALA A 335 14.35 22.39 11.38
N GLY A 336 13.60 23.49 11.16
CA GLY A 336 13.90 24.81 11.70
C GLY A 336 14.69 25.74 10.78
N TRP A 337 14.96 25.40 9.52
CA TRP A 337 15.65 26.30 8.60
C TRP A 337 14.74 27.48 8.14
N TYR A 338 13.41 27.27 8.08
CA TYR A 338 12.42 28.31 7.76
C TYR A 338 11.65 28.82 9.00
N GLY A 339 12.10 28.44 10.20
CA GLY A 339 11.49 28.81 11.48
C GLY A 339 10.82 27.64 12.20
N PRO A 340 10.06 27.92 13.26
CA PRO A 340 9.39 26.88 14.03
C PRO A 340 8.34 26.13 13.20
N GLU A 341 8.48 24.81 13.09
CA GLU A 341 7.69 23.95 12.20
C GLU A 341 6.18 24.02 12.44
N MET A 342 5.77 24.11 13.69
CA MET A 342 4.36 24.09 14.11
C MET A 342 3.70 25.46 14.18
N LYS A 343 4.39 26.53 13.75
CA LYS A 343 3.81 27.87 13.73
C LYS A 343 3.25 28.20 12.34
N MET A 344 2.01 28.67 12.31
CA MET A 344 1.34 29.08 11.08
C MET A 344 2.01 30.26 10.38
N SER A 345 2.77 31.08 11.13
CA SER A 345 3.54 32.20 10.59
C SER A 345 4.86 31.78 9.92
N SER A 346 5.31 30.55 10.11
CA SER A 346 6.52 30.03 9.46
C SER A 346 6.18 29.57 8.05
N SER A 347 6.90 30.09 7.05
CA SER A 347 6.72 29.78 5.63
C SER A 347 7.97 29.15 5.05
N ALA A 348 7.82 28.01 4.41
CA ALA A 348 8.91 27.32 3.73
C ALA A 348 9.34 27.97 2.40
N LEU A 349 8.81 29.15 2.09
CA LEU A 349 9.19 29.96 0.92
C LEU A 349 10.42 30.83 1.18
N LYS A 350 10.94 30.86 2.41
CA LYS A 350 12.14 31.66 2.75
C LYS A 350 12.90 31.02 3.90
N VAL A 351 14.19 31.28 3.94
CA VAL A 351 15.02 31.03 5.12
C VAL A 351 14.58 31.96 6.26
N ALA A 352 14.55 31.46 7.50
CA ALA A 352 14.13 32.27 8.64
C ALA A 352 15.07 33.46 8.87
N ASP A 353 14.51 34.61 9.27
CA ASP A 353 15.25 35.89 9.39
C ASP A 353 16.41 35.82 10.42
N ASN A 354 16.39 34.85 11.33
CA ASN A 354 17.46 34.64 12.32
C ASN A 354 18.56 33.66 11.84
N ARG A 355 18.59 33.29 10.57
CA ARG A 355 19.62 32.47 9.94
C ARG A 355 20.56 33.34 9.14
N ASP A 356 21.80 32.92 9.01
CA ASP A 356 22.90 33.68 8.38
C ASP A 356 23.31 33.13 7.00
N PHE A 357 22.46 32.38 6.34
CA PHE A 357 22.71 31.80 5.01
C PHE A 357 21.60 32.11 4.01
N ASP A 358 21.98 32.10 2.74
CA ASP A 358 21.04 32.14 1.60
C ASP A 358 20.93 30.74 0.99
N MET A 359 19.68 30.31 0.67
CA MET A 359 19.45 28.96 0.16
C MET A 359 19.96 28.79 -1.27
N ALA A 360 19.77 29.79 -2.13
CA ALA A 360 20.23 29.69 -3.51
C ALA A 360 21.78 29.67 -3.60
N GLU A 361 22.47 30.49 -2.75
CA GLU A 361 23.92 30.47 -2.66
C GLU A 361 24.45 29.11 -2.17
N LEU A 362 23.81 28.54 -1.13
CA LEU A 362 24.17 27.22 -0.61
C LEU A 362 24.00 26.13 -1.67
N CYS A 363 22.85 26.10 -2.36
CA CYS A 363 22.61 25.13 -3.42
C CYS A 363 23.60 25.27 -4.59
N ALA A 364 23.95 26.52 -4.98
CA ALA A 364 24.94 26.76 -6.01
C ALA A 364 26.35 26.26 -5.58
N TYR A 365 26.74 26.50 -4.32
CA TYR A 365 27.98 25.98 -3.77
C TYR A 365 28.01 24.45 -3.75
N ALA A 366 26.98 23.83 -3.20
CA ALA A 366 26.88 22.37 -3.13
C ALA A 366 26.93 21.76 -4.53
N LYS A 367 26.17 22.29 -5.49
CA LYS A 367 26.18 21.86 -6.89
C LYS A 367 27.58 21.97 -7.53
N SER A 368 28.34 23.04 -7.23
CA SER A 368 29.71 23.19 -7.74
C SER A 368 30.68 22.11 -7.25
N LYS A 369 30.32 21.45 -6.16
CA LYS A 369 31.05 20.35 -5.53
C LYS A 369 30.46 18.96 -5.88
N GLY A 370 29.39 18.91 -6.67
CA GLY A 370 28.69 17.67 -7.01
C GLY A 370 27.79 17.14 -5.89
N ILE A 371 27.45 17.97 -4.91
CA ILE A 371 26.59 17.62 -3.77
C ILE A 371 25.19 18.22 -3.98
N GLY A 372 24.13 17.41 -3.76
CA GLY A 372 22.75 17.88 -3.76
C GLY A 372 22.32 18.37 -2.38
N VAL A 373 21.32 19.24 -2.36
CA VAL A 373 20.72 19.77 -1.13
C VAL A 373 19.31 19.24 -0.97
N TRP A 374 19.05 18.64 0.18
CA TRP A 374 17.73 18.25 0.64
C TRP A 374 17.29 19.15 1.77
N VAL A 375 15.99 19.37 1.90
CA VAL A 375 15.42 20.18 2.98
C VAL A 375 14.27 19.47 3.65
N TYR A 376 14.23 19.51 4.96
CA TYR A 376 13.05 19.10 5.72
C TYR A 376 11.94 20.14 5.54
N VAL A 377 10.74 19.70 5.27
CA VAL A 377 9.54 20.56 5.28
C VAL A 377 8.39 19.82 5.99
N ASN A 378 7.82 20.49 6.99
CA ASN A 378 6.69 19.96 7.73
C ASN A 378 5.44 19.86 6.85
N GLN A 379 4.66 18.80 7.00
CA GLN A 379 3.42 18.59 6.22
C GLN A 379 2.48 19.82 6.30
N ARG A 380 2.43 20.50 7.43
CA ARG A 380 1.64 21.74 7.56
C ARG A 380 2.03 22.76 6.48
N ALA A 381 3.32 23.02 6.29
CA ALA A 381 3.81 23.97 5.31
C ALA A 381 3.60 23.46 3.88
N LEU A 382 3.86 22.16 3.65
CA LEU A 382 3.60 21.53 2.35
C LEU A 382 2.11 21.60 1.98
N TYR A 383 1.21 21.32 2.91
CA TYR A 383 -0.23 21.37 2.67
C TYR A 383 -0.70 22.78 2.25
N GLN A 384 -0.10 23.84 2.82
CA GLN A 384 -0.48 25.21 2.57
C GLN A 384 0.19 25.82 1.35
N GLU A 385 1.43 25.43 1.05
CA GLU A 385 2.32 26.20 0.16
C GLU A 385 2.93 25.36 -0.97
N LEU A 386 2.61 24.06 -1.13
CA LEU A 386 3.30 23.15 -2.05
C LEU A 386 3.45 23.72 -3.47
N ASP A 387 2.35 24.27 -4.02
CA ASP A 387 2.34 24.80 -5.39
C ASP A 387 3.21 26.07 -5.56
N LYS A 388 3.62 26.71 -4.46
CA LYS A 388 4.56 27.83 -4.45
C LYS A 388 5.99 27.35 -4.12
N ILE A 389 6.09 26.33 -3.29
CA ILE A 389 7.36 25.72 -2.87
C ILE A 389 8.06 25.13 -4.08
N LEU A 390 7.39 24.31 -4.87
CA LEU A 390 8.01 23.51 -5.93
C LEU A 390 8.74 24.35 -6.98
N PRO A 391 8.13 25.37 -7.62
CA PRO A 391 8.85 26.20 -8.58
C PRO A 391 9.99 27.03 -7.94
N LEU A 392 9.88 27.38 -6.65
CA LEU A 392 10.93 28.07 -5.94
C LEU A 392 12.13 27.14 -5.65
N TYR A 393 11.85 25.92 -5.24
CA TYR A 393 12.89 24.92 -4.92
C TYR A 393 13.62 24.44 -6.16
N GLU A 394 12.90 24.26 -7.27
CA GLU A 394 13.53 24.04 -8.58
C GLU A 394 14.50 25.19 -8.93
N LYS A 395 14.06 26.45 -8.77
CA LYS A 395 14.89 27.63 -9.01
C LYS A 395 16.11 27.70 -8.07
N TRP A 396 15.99 27.29 -6.80
CA TRP A 396 17.12 27.22 -5.88
C TRP A 396 18.05 26.06 -6.19
N GLY A 397 17.59 25.03 -6.87
CA GLY A 397 18.35 23.80 -7.17
C GLY A 397 18.28 22.78 -6.03
N ILE A 398 17.20 22.74 -5.28
CA ILE A 398 16.91 21.73 -4.27
C ILE A 398 16.75 20.38 -4.96
N SER A 399 17.43 19.35 -4.45
CA SER A 399 17.41 17.99 -5.01
C SER A 399 16.31 17.12 -4.41
N GLY A 400 15.85 17.44 -3.21
CA GLY A 400 14.80 16.65 -2.56
C GLY A 400 14.21 17.31 -1.33
N ILE A 401 13.04 16.83 -0.94
CA ILE A 401 12.30 17.28 0.24
C ILE A 401 12.06 16.09 1.16
N LYS A 402 12.42 16.22 2.42
CA LYS A 402 11.98 15.33 3.48
C LYS A 402 10.66 15.83 4.05
N PHE A 403 9.61 15.08 3.82
CA PHE A 403 8.26 15.38 4.35
C PHE A 403 8.20 14.97 5.82
N GLY A 404 8.07 15.94 6.71
CA GLY A 404 8.07 15.70 8.15
C GLY A 404 6.72 15.89 8.82
N PHE A 405 6.49 15.17 9.92
CA PHE A 405 5.25 15.10 10.69
C PHE A 405 4.04 14.78 9.82
N VAL A 406 4.23 13.80 8.92
CA VAL A 406 3.18 13.41 7.98
C VAL A 406 1.99 12.78 8.71
N GLN A 407 0.80 13.24 8.36
CA GLN A 407 -0.45 12.60 8.74
C GLN A 407 -0.76 11.50 7.73
N ILE A 408 -1.10 10.34 8.23
CA ILE A 408 -1.44 9.17 7.43
C ILE A 408 -2.65 8.46 8.06
N GLY A 409 -3.27 7.59 7.30
CA GLY A 409 -4.34 6.72 7.79
C GLY A 409 -5.67 7.02 7.14
N SER A 410 -6.13 8.26 7.15
CA SER A 410 -7.34 8.63 6.39
C SER A 410 -7.12 8.58 4.89
N GLN A 411 -8.19 8.39 4.13
CA GLN A 411 -8.15 8.45 2.67
C GLN A 411 -7.66 9.81 2.18
N GLU A 412 -8.15 10.89 2.78
CA GLU A 412 -7.74 12.27 2.44
C GLU A 412 -6.22 12.45 2.55
N TRP A 413 -5.63 12.06 3.69
CA TRP A 413 -4.20 12.25 3.91
C TRP A 413 -3.34 11.32 3.06
N THR A 414 -3.79 10.08 2.82
CA THR A 414 -3.11 9.15 1.92
C THR A 414 -3.10 9.67 0.50
N THR A 415 -4.26 10.11 0.00
CA THR A 415 -4.41 10.68 -1.35
C THR A 415 -3.60 11.96 -1.51
N TRP A 416 -3.68 12.87 -0.52
CA TRP A 416 -2.92 14.11 -0.53
C TRP A 416 -1.40 13.86 -0.60
N LEU A 417 -0.90 12.95 0.25
CA LEU A 417 0.52 12.64 0.34
C LEU A 417 1.07 12.12 -1.01
N HIS A 418 0.37 11.18 -1.62
CA HIS A 418 0.78 10.62 -2.91
C HIS A 418 0.63 11.64 -4.06
N ASN A 419 -0.37 12.51 -4.02
CA ASN A 419 -0.48 13.62 -4.97
C ASN A 419 0.66 14.63 -4.81
N ALA A 420 1.09 14.90 -3.57
CA ALA A 420 2.25 15.75 -3.32
C ALA A 420 3.54 15.16 -3.90
N VAL A 421 3.75 13.84 -3.79
CA VAL A 421 4.88 13.16 -4.43
C VAL A 421 4.82 13.26 -5.95
N ARG A 422 3.64 13.04 -6.57
CA ARG A 422 3.44 13.21 -8.02
C ARG A 422 3.84 14.62 -8.47
N LYS A 423 3.37 15.64 -7.75
CA LYS A 423 3.73 17.04 -8.04
C LYS A 423 5.25 17.28 -7.88
N CYS A 424 5.91 16.68 -6.89
CA CYS A 424 7.36 16.80 -6.76
C CYS A 424 8.09 16.21 -7.97
N ALA A 425 7.60 15.10 -8.53
CA ALA A 425 8.17 14.51 -9.73
C ALA A 425 8.11 15.44 -10.95
N ASP A 426 7.03 16.23 -11.10
CA ASP A 426 6.89 17.21 -12.19
C ASP A 426 7.97 18.32 -12.13
N TYR A 427 8.60 18.53 -10.97
CA TYR A 427 9.69 19.49 -10.74
C TYR A 427 11.06 18.83 -10.54
N HIS A 428 11.18 17.51 -10.80
CA HIS A 428 12.41 16.73 -10.58
C HIS A 428 12.95 16.82 -9.15
N ILE A 429 12.07 16.87 -8.16
CA ILE A 429 12.39 16.93 -6.74
C ILE A 429 12.11 15.56 -6.12
N MET A 430 13.15 14.91 -5.58
CA MET A 430 13.02 13.63 -4.87
C MET A 430 12.33 13.83 -3.52
N VAL A 431 11.69 12.77 -3.00
CA VAL A 431 10.94 12.83 -1.74
C VAL A 431 11.37 11.71 -0.79
N ASP A 432 11.58 12.08 0.47
CA ASP A 432 11.66 11.17 1.60
C ASP A 432 10.46 11.40 2.52
N ILE A 433 9.61 10.39 2.70
CA ILE A 433 8.43 10.48 3.57
C ILE A 433 8.81 9.93 4.95
N HIS A 434 8.78 10.79 5.96
CA HIS A 434 9.20 10.46 7.32
C HIS A 434 8.04 10.04 8.24
N ASP A 435 8.35 9.77 9.51
CA ASP A 435 7.44 9.49 10.64
C ASP A 435 6.63 8.19 10.52
N GLU A 436 5.31 8.28 10.56
CA GLU A 436 4.40 7.13 10.63
C GLU A 436 4.11 6.47 9.26
N TYR A 437 4.68 6.97 8.18
CA TYR A 437 4.50 6.37 6.86
C TYR A 437 5.14 4.97 6.80
N ARG A 438 4.34 3.99 6.35
CA ARG A 438 4.82 2.64 6.07
C ARG A 438 4.77 2.39 4.56
N PRO A 439 5.92 2.17 3.92
CA PRO A 439 5.97 1.90 2.48
C PRO A 439 5.14 0.67 2.10
N THR A 440 4.36 0.81 1.03
CA THR A 440 3.53 -0.27 0.45
C THR A 440 3.99 -0.66 -0.96
N GLY A 441 5.26 -0.40 -1.27
CA GLY A 441 5.87 -0.71 -2.57
C GLY A 441 5.59 0.32 -3.66
N TRP A 442 4.94 1.43 -3.33
CA TRP A 442 4.56 2.46 -4.29
C TRP A 442 5.76 3.15 -4.96
N SER A 443 6.96 3.01 -4.40
CA SER A 443 8.23 3.41 -5.03
C SER A 443 8.56 2.66 -6.34
N ARG A 444 7.86 1.58 -6.70
CA ARG A 444 7.91 1.02 -8.06
C ARG A 444 7.26 1.98 -9.07
N THR A 445 6.16 2.61 -8.67
CA THR A 445 5.34 3.48 -9.53
C THR A 445 5.89 4.90 -9.57
N TYR A 446 6.32 5.41 -8.41
CA TYR A 446 6.97 6.70 -8.23
C TYR A 446 8.26 6.48 -7.42
N PRO A 447 9.35 6.11 -8.09
CA PRO A 447 10.64 5.87 -7.45
C PRO A 447 11.26 7.12 -6.85
#